data_f94ac9791b5ae15aa72a4ca0bd7d6fd4
#
_entry.id   f94ac9791b5ae15aa72a4ca0bd7d6fd4
#
_cell.length_a   1.000
_cell.length_b   1.000
_cell.length_c   1.000
_cell.angle_alpha   90.00
_cell.angle_beta   90.00
_cell.angle_gamma   90.00
#
_symmetry.space_group_name_H-M   'P 1'
#
loop_
_entity.id
_entity.type
_entity.pdbx_description
1 polymer ?
#
loop_
_entity_poly.entity_id
_entity_poly.type
_entity_poly.pdbx_seq_one_letter_code
_entity_poly.pdbx_strand_id
1 'polypeptide(L)'
;GFCFAAGFIYVVNDLVDVGQDREDAVKRNRPYAAGRISRGGMAAAAAGAAAAAGAVAACIGDGYALMLAAYAVLMLSYNFFLKKMRAAGVVAIAAGMILRMLAGAAAIDVRVSAWVYPEAFLLAAYVVAGKRIYMDAAAARPSAAEELLFRALGAATVAVYAAYSFSRVGVEKYGTSFLWVTAPFVALAVWRYYLLARRTDRTREHLQAILSDPVIVSAVFAWLAVFAALIYGPQLVKHI
;
A
#
# COMPACT_ATOMS: atom_id res chain seq x y z
N GLY A 1 2.11 16.19 4.21
CA GLY A 1 0.96 15.93 5.10
C GLY A 1 0.86 14.45 5.48
N PHE A 2 0.72 13.55 4.52
CA PHE A 2 0.55 12.10 4.79
C PHE A 2 1.71 11.45 5.55
N CYS A 3 2.94 11.89 5.37
CA CYS A 3 4.07 11.38 6.16
C CYS A 3 3.88 11.69 7.64
N PHE A 4 3.41 12.90 7.96
CA PHE A 4 3.14 13.29 9.35
C PHE A 4 1.92 12.54 9.91
N ALA A 5 0.84 12.40 9.14
CA ALA A 5 -0.32 11.62 9.56
C ALA A 5 0.04 10.14 9.79
N ALA A 6 0.82 9.53 8.89
CA ALA A 6 1.32 8.17 9.07
C ALA A 6 2.24 8.07 10.30
N GLY A 7 3.13 9.04 10.51
CA GLY A 7 3.99 9.13 11.71
C GLY A 7 3.16 9.18 12.99
N PHE A 8 2.12 10.02 13.04
CA PHE A 8 1.16 10.05 14.13
C PHE A 8 0.54 8.67 14.40
N ILE A 9 0.03 8.02 13.35
CA ILE A 9 -0.59 6.69 13.47
C ILE A 9 0.42 5.64 13.97
N TYR A 10 1.68 5.67 13.50
CA TYR A 10 2.72 4.76 13.99
C TYR A 10 3.05 4.99 15.46
N VAL A 11 3.17 6.24 15.89
CA VAL A 11 3.40 6.58 17.30
C VAL A 11 2.26 6.07 18.19
N VAL A 12 1.00 6.26 17.75
CA VAL A 12 -0.17 5.73 18.45
C VAL A 12 -0.14 4.20 18.48
N ASN A 13 0.22 3.55 17.37
CA ASN A 13 0.33 2.09 17.33
C ASN A 13 1.39 1.58 18.31
N ASP A 14 2.57 2.19 18.36
CA ASP A 14 3.64 1.79 19.30
C ASP A 14 3.24 1.99 20.76
N LEU A 15 2.44 3.04 21.06
CA LEU A 15 1.86 3.25 22.39
C LEU A 15 0.87 2.15 22.77
N VAL A 16 0.02 1.73 21.84
CA VAL A 16 -1.02 0.72 22.06
C VAL A 16 -0.40 -0.68 22.18
N ASP A 17 0.58 -0.99 21.35
CA ASP A 17 1.13 -2.33 21.20
C ASP A 17 2.37 -2.59 22.07
N VAL A 18 2.79 -1.65 22.92
CA VAL A 18 4.05 -1.73 23.69
C VAL A 18 4.22 -3.04 24.48
N GLY A 19 3.15 -3.60 25.03
CA GLY A 19 3.18 -4.88 25.73
C GLY A 19 3.60 -6.02 24.80
N GLN A 20 2.94 -6.14 23.67
CA GLN A 20 3.23 -7.17 22.66
C GLN A 20 4.60 -6.93 21.98
N ASP A 21 4.96 -5.68 21.73
CA ASP A 21 6.23 -5.32 21.10
C ASP A 21 7.43 -5.70 21.98
N ARG A 22 7.31 -5.66 23.30
CA ARG A 22 8.36 -6.11 24.25
C ARG A 22 8.60 -7.62 24.23
N GLU A 23 7.59 -8.40 23.90
CA GLU A 23 7.65 -9.86 23.81
C GLU A 23 8.14 -10.33 22.43
N ASP A 24 8.02 -9.49 21.38
CA ASP A 24 8.42 -9.80 20.03
C ASP A 24 9.95 -9.67 19.85
N ALA A 25 10.59 -10.68 19.26
CA ALA A 25 12.04 -10.75 19.09
C ALA A 25 12.64 -9.59 18.27
N VAL A 26 11.89 -9.02 17.35
CA VAL A 26 12.30 -7.91 16.47
C VAL A 26 11.81 -6.57 17.01
N LYS A 27 10.53 -6.49 17.34
CA LYS A 27 9.87 -5.24 17.73
C LYS A 27 10.28 -4.74 19.12
N ARG A 28 10.80 -5.60 20.01
CA ARG A 28 11.36 -5.19 21.31
C ARG A 28 12.49 -4.14 21.18
N ASN A 29 13.13 -4.05 20.01
CA ASN A 29 14.16 -3.05 19.72
C ASN A 29 13.61 -1.69 19.31
N ARG A 30 12.29 -1.54 19.13
CA ARG A 30 11.65 -0.24 18.87
C ARG A 30 11.95 0.72 20.01
N PRO A 31 12.17 2.02 19.72
CA PRO A 31 12.61 2.99 20.73
C PRO A 31 11.74 3.05 21.98
N TYR A 32 10.41 2.95 21.83
CA TYR A 32 9.49 2.99 22.96
C TYR A 32 9.45 1.64 23.73
N ALA A 33 9.38 0.52 23.02
CA ALA A 33 9.40 -0.80 23.64
C ALA A 33 10.72 -1.07 24.41
N ALA A 34 11.84 -0.59 23.86
CA ALA A 34 13.18 -0.64 24.48
C ALA A 34 13.39 0.37 25.62
N GLY A 35 12.38 1.21 25.94
CA GLY A 35 12.48 2.20 27.01
C GLY A 35 13.37 3.41 26.73
N ARG A 36 13.79 3.62 25.45
CA ARG A 36 14.66 4.75 25.06
C ARG A 36 13.88 6.07 24.96
N ILE A 37 12.57 6.02 24.81
CA ILE A 37 11.69 7.19 24.75
C ILE A 37 10.64 7.05 25.84
N SER A 38 10.39 8.12 26.59
CA SER A 38 9.34 8.17 27.60
C SER A 38 7.95 8.27 26.98
N ARG A 39 6.92 7.93 27.77
CA ARG A 39 5.51 8.11 27.35
C ARG A 39 5.20 9.56 27.00
N GLY A 40 5.76 10.54 27.74
CA GLY A 40 5.61 11.96 27.43
C GLY A 40 6.27 12.34 26.12
N GLY A 41 7.45 11.79 25.82
CA GLY A 41 8.13 11.99 24.53
C GLY A 41 7.31 11.42 23.35
N MET A 42 6.69 10.24 23.52
CA MET A 42 5.79 9.70 22.51
C MET A 42 4.54 10.55 22.31
N ALA A 43 3.93 11.06 23.40
CA ALA A 43 2.79 11.94 23.30
C ALA A 43 3.14 13.26 22.60
N ALA A 44 4.29 13.86 22.91
CA ALA A 44 4.78 15.07 22.25
C ALA A 44 5.04 14.81 20.74
N ALA A 45 5.63 13.66 20.40
CA ALA A 45 5.85 13.28 18.99
C ALA A 45 4.52 13.09 18.23
N ALA A 46 3.53 12.45 18.89
CA ALA A 46 2.19 12.31 18.30
C ALA A 46 1.52 13.66 18.07
N ALA A 47 1.55 14.55 19.08
CA ALA A 47 0.94 15.88 18.99
C ALA A 47 1.62 16.72 17.90
N GLY A 48 2.96 16.70 17.83
CA GLY A 48 3.72 17.43 16.82
C GLY A 48 3.43 16.91 15.40
N ALA A 49 3.36 15.58 15.22
CA ALA A 49 3.03 14.98 13.94
C ALA A 49 1.58 15.29 13.51
N ALA A 50 0.62 15.25 14.44
CA ALA A 50 -0.77 15.63 14.16
C ALA A 50 -0.91 17.11 13.79
N ALA A 51 -0.23 18.00 14.54
CA ALA A 51 -0.22 19.44 14.26
C ALA A 51 0.40 19.75 12.89
N ALA A 52 1.54 19.11 12.56
CA ALA A 52 2.18 19.26 11.25
C ALA A 52 1.29 18.75 10.11
N ALA A 53 0.62 17.59 10.30
CA ALA A 53 -0.32 17.06 9.33
C ALA A 53 -1.49 18.02 9.09
N GLY A 54 -2.07 18.57 10.17
CA GLY A 54 -3.16 19.54 10.12
C GLY A 54 -2.76 20.85 9.45
N ALA A 55 -1.57 21.39 9.78
CA ALA A 55 -1.05 22.61 9.16
C ALA A 55 -0.89 22.43 7.64
N VAL A 56 -0.30 21.31 7.19
CA VAL A 56 -0.18 21.02 5.75
C VAL A 56 -1.55 20.87 5.11
N ALA A 57 -2.50 20.23 5.78
CA ALA A 57 -3.86 20.06 5.25
C ALA A 57 -4.55 21.41 5.07
N ALA A 58 -4.41 22.32 6.04
CA ALA A 58 -4.97 23.68 5.95
C ALA A 58 -4.37 24.48 4.78
N CYS A 59 -3.09 24.27 4.46
CA CYS A 59 -2.44 24.94 3.33
C CYS A 59 -2.88 24.38 1.96
N ILE A 60 -3.26 23.10 1.88
CA ILE A 60 -3.61 22.46 0.60
C ILE A 60 -5.07 22.69 0.26
N GLY A 61 -5.98 22.55 1.22
CA GLY A 61 -7.42 22.78 1.05
C GLY A 61 -8.30 21.65 1.58
N ASP A 62 -9.62 21.92 1.57
CA ASP A 62 -10.62 21.11 2.26
C ASP A 62 -10.73 19.67 1.74
N GLY A 63 -10.62 19.47 0.44
CA GLY A 63 -10.68 18.12 -0.16
C GLY A 63 -9.56 17.21 0.34
N TYR A 64 -8.34 17.75 0.40
CA TYR A 64 -7.19 17.04 0.98
C TYR A 64 -7.37 16.81 2.48
N ALA A 65 -7.81 17.84 3.23
CA ALA A 65 -8.03 17.76 4.66
C ALA A 65 -9.06 16.68 5.02
N LEU A 66 -10.15 16.59 4.26
CA LEU A 66 -11.18 15.57 4.43
C LEU A 66 -10.61 14.15 4.24
N MET A 67 -9.85 13.94 3.18
CA MET A 67 -9.23 12.62 2.91
C MET A 67 -8.20 12.25 3.98
N LEU A 68 -7.42 13.23 4.46
CA LEU A 68 -6.46 13.01 5.53
C LEU A 68 -7.15 12.67 6.87
N ALA A 69 -8.24 13.36 7.19
CA ALA A 69 -9.05 13.07 8.38
C ALA A 69 -9.69 11.67 8.29
N ALA A 70 -10.29 11.33 7.15
CA ALA A 70 -10.86 10.01 6.91
C ALA A 70 -9.80 8.90 7.06
N TYR A 71 -8.60 9.12 6.53
CA TYR A 71 -7.46 8.22 6.72
C TYR A 71 -7.07 8.07 8.19
N ALA A 72 -6.98 9.17 8.93
CA ALA A 72 -6.63 9.14 10.35
C ALA A 72 -7.68 8.35 11.17
N VAL A 73 -8.96 8.62 10.95
CA VAL A 73 -10.06 7.88 11.59
C VAL A 73 -10.01 6.39 11.27
N LEU A 74 -9.84 6.05 10.00
CA LEU A 74 -9.76 4.66 9.56
C LEU A 74 -8.56 3.94 10.19
N MET A 75 -7.38 4.57 10.21
CA MET A 75 -6.17 3.96 10.76
C MET A 75 -6.17 3.89 12.29
N LEU A 76 -6.78 4.85 12.97
CA LEU A 76 -7.03 4.73 14.41
C LEU A 76 -7.99 3.57 14.71
N SER A 77 -9.10 3.49 13.98
CA SER A 77 -10.03 2.35 14.09
C SER A 77 -9.33 1.01 13.82
N TYR A 78 -8.42 0.99 12.83
CA TYR A 78 -7.58 -0.17 12.58
C TYR A 78 -6.71 -0.52 13.81
N ASN A 79 -6.02 0.43 14.40
CA ASN A 79 -5.13 0.20 15.53
C ASN A 79 -5.86 -0.33 16.77
N PHE A 80 -7.05 0.17 17.04
CA PHE A 80 -7.79 -0.22 18.25
C PHE A 80 -8.64 -1.48 18.08
N PHE A 81 -9.24 -1.67 16.89
CA PHE A 81 -10.28 -2.68 16.69
C PHE A 81 -10.02 -3.59 15.48
N LEU A 82 -9.84 -3.03 14.27
CA LEU A 82 -9.91 -3.79 13.03
C LEU A 82 -8.71 -4.71 12.81
N LYS A 83 -7.54 -4.41 13.39
CA LYS A 83 -6.35 -5.26 13.27
C LYS A 83 -6.52 -6.65 13.89
N LYS A 84 -7.45 -6.80 14.85
CA LYS A 84 -7.80 -8.09 15.46
C LYS A 84 -8.62 -8.98 14.56
N MET A 85 -9.30 -8.40 13.56
CA MET A 85 -10.15 -9.09 12.60
C MET A 85 -9.40 -9.26 11.28
N ARG A 86 -9.10 -10.50 10.87
CA ARG A 86 -8.25 -10.76 9.70
C ARG A 86 -8.73 -10.05 8.43
N ALA A 87 -9.98 -10.26 8.05
CA ALA A 87 -10.56 -9.67 6.83
C ALA A 87 -10.72 -8.14 6.94
N ALA A 88 -11.30 -7.64 8.04
CA ALA A 88 -11.50 -6.22 8.25
C ALA A 88 -10.18 -5.44 8.26
N GLY A 89 -9.13 -6.02 8.82
CA GLY A 89 -7.82 -5.40 8.81
C GLY A 89 -7.18 -5.32 7.41
N VAL A 90 -7.40 -6.31 6.53
CA VAL A 90 -6.96 -6.24 5.13
C VAL A 90 -7.71 -5.13 4.40
N VAL A 91 -9.04 -5.10 4.54
CA VAL A 91 -9.91 -4.09 3.93
C VAL A 91 -9.52 -2.67 4.40
N ALA A 92 -9.30 -2.49 5.72
CA ALA A 92 -8.95 -1.19 6.27
C ALA A 92 -7.62 -0.65 5.71
N ILE A 93 -6.59 -1.49 5.61
CA ILE A 93 -5.30 -1.06 5.04
C ILE A 93 -5.44 -0.76 3.54
N ALA A 94 -6.17 -1.59 2.78
CA ALA A 94 -6.42 -1.35 1.37
C ALA A 94 -7.22 -0.05 1.14
N ALA A 95 -8.25 0.20 1.94
CA ALA A 95 -8.99 1.46 1.92
C ALA A 95 -8.11 2.67 2.28
N GLY A 96 -7.19 2.51 3.24
CA GLY A 96 -6.21 3.53 3.60
C GLY A 96 -5.28 3.90 2.44
N MET A 97 -4.92 2.95 1.58
CA MET A 97 -4.14 3.22 0.36
C MET A 97 -4.95 4.04 -0.66
N ILE A 98 -6.25 3.73 -0.80
CA ILE A 98 -7.14 4.53 -1.66
C ILE A 98 -7.27 5.97 -1.14
N LEU A 99 -7.46 6.15 0.17
CA LEU A 99 -7.56 7.50 0.76
C LEU A 99 -6.29 8.32 0.52
N ARG A 100 -5.09 7.69 0.60
CA ARG A 100 -3.83 8.36 0.26
C ARG A 100 -3.78 8.83 -1.20
N MET A 101 -4.21 7.98 -2.11
CA MET A 101 -4.26 8.29 -3.53
C MET A 101 -5.24 9.43 -3.81
N LEU A 102 -6.44 9.38 -3.22
CA LEU A 102 -7.46 10.41 -3.37
C LEU A 102 -7.01 11.76 -2.80
N ALA A 103 -6.35 11.75 -1.67
CA ALA A 103 -5.78 12.97 -1.10
C ALA A 103 -4.68 13.56 -2.00
N GLY A 104 -3.81 12.71 -2.57
CA GLY A 104 -2.83 13.16 -3.57
C GLY A 104 -3.50 13.78 -4.79
N ALA A 105 -4.54 13.15 -5.31
CA ALA A 105 -5.31 13.67 -6.43
C ALA A 105 -6.02 15.00 -6.09
N ALA A 106 -6.60 15.12 -4.91
CA ALA A 106 -7.21 16.36 -4.43
C ALA A 106 -6.18 17.48 -4.25
N ALA A 107 -4.96 17.16 -3.84
CA ALA A 107 -3.89 18.16 -3.65
C ALA A 107 -3.42 18.81 -4.96
N ILE A 108 -3.55 18.12 -6.09
CA ILE A 108 -3.12 18.59 -7.42
C ILE A 108 -4.30 18.77 -8.40
N ASP A 109 -5.52 18.74 -7.89
CA ASP A 109 -6.78 18.88 -8.64
C ASP A 109 -6.90 17.94 -9.86
N VAL A 110 -6.50 16.67 -9.67
CA VAL A 110 -6.57 15.64 -10.73
C VAL A 110 -7.73 14.68 -10.47
N ARG A 111 -8.55 14.46 -11.51
CA ARG A 111 -9.62 13.46 -11.47
C ARG A 111 -9.05 12.05 -11.59
N VAL A 112 -9.36 11.21 -10.58
CA VAL A 112 -8.98 9.80 -10.57
C VAL A 112 -9.93 8.99 -11.45
N SER A 113 -9.38 8.17 -12.34
CA SER A 113 -10.19 7.24 -13.14
C SER A 113 -10.86 6.20 -12.25
N ALA A 114 -12.10 5.83 -12.57
CA ALA A 114 -12.85 4.80 -11.86
C ALA A 114 -12.12 3.44 -11.81
N TRP A 115 -11.28 3.13 -12.78
CA TRP A 115 -10.48 1.92 -12.84
C TRP A 115 -9.37 1.84 -11.79
N VAL A 116 -8.88 2.98 -11.33
CA VAL A 116 -7.80 3.04 -10.35
C VAL A 116 -8.26 2.57 -8.96
N TYR A 117 -9.54 2.76 -8.63
CA TYR A 117 -10.08 2.33 -7.34
C TYR A 117 -10.01 0.80 -7.12
N PRO A 118 -10.59 -0.03 -8.01
CA PRO A 118 -10.51 -1.47 -7.85
C PRO A 118 -9.08 -1.97 -7.96
N GLU A 119 -8.24 -1.41 -8.84
CA GLU A 119 -6.86 -1.83 -9.00
C GLU A 119 -6.03 -1.55 -7.74
N ALA A 120 -6.09 -0.34 -7.20
CA ALA A 120 -5.38 0.03 -5.99
C ALA A 120 -5.85 -0.78 -4.77
N PHE A 121 -7.17 -1.03 -4.67
CA PHE A 121 -7.74 -1.84 -3.61
C PHE A 121 -7.27 -3.29 -3.69
N LEU A 122 -7.39 -3.92 -4.84
CA LEU A 122 -7.03 -5.33 -5.04
C LEU A 122 -5.54 -5.56 -4.82
N LEU A 123 -4.69 -4.70 -5.38
CA LEU A 123 -3.25 -4.79 -5.19
C LEU A 123 -2.86 -4.63 -3.72
N ALA A 124 -3.41 -3.62 -3.04
CA ALA A 124 -3.15 -3.41 -1.61
C ALA A 124 -3.67 -4.57 -0.76
N ALA A 125 -4.89 -5.05 -1.02
CA ALA A 125 -5.47 -6.20 -0.34
C ALA A 125 -4.64 -7.47 -0.56
N TYR A 126 -4.17 -7.70 -1.78
CA TYR A 126 -3.30 -8.82 -2.13
C TYR A 126 -1.99 -8.80 -1.34
N VAL A 127 -1.30 -7.66 -1.34
CA VAL A 127 -0.02 -7.50 -0.62
C VAL A 127 -0.20 -7.67 0.89
N VAL A 128 -1.24 -7.07 1.46
CA VAL A 128 -1.53 -7.17 2.89
C VAL A 128 -1.99 -8.58 3.29
N ALA A 129 -2.80 -9.24 2.46
CA ALA A 129 -3.21 -10.62 2.68
C ALA A 129 -2.00 -11.56 2.69
N GLY A 130 -1.09 -11.43 1.73
CA GLY A 130 0.14 -12.22 1.69
C GLY A 130 0.99 -12.06 2.95
N LYS A 131 1.17 -10.82 3.43
CA LYS A 131 1.85 -10.55 4.70
C LYS A 131 1.17 -11.28 5.87
N ARG A 132 -0.15 -11.13 6.02
CA ARG A 132 -0.89 -11.69 7.15
C ARG A 132 -1.00 -13.21 7.13
N ILE A 133 -1.10 -13.80 5.95
CA ILE A 133 -1.30 -15.24 5.78
C ILE A 133 0.02 -16.00 5.95
N TYR A 134 1.11 -15.48 5.42
CA TYR A 134 2.36 -16.23 5.31
C TYR A 134 3.52 -15.67 6.12
N MET A 135 3.60 -14.36 6.28
CA MET A 135 4.79 -13.69 6.83
C MET A 135 4.60 -13.23 8.28
N ASP A 136 3.38 -13.26 8.82
CA ASP A 136 3.15 -12.95 10.22
C ASP A 136 3.67 -14.11 11.09
N ALA A 137 4.58 -13.81 12.02
CA ALA A 137 5.19 -14.83 12.89
C ALA A 137 4.18 -15.59 13.75
N ALA A 138 3.06 -14.94 14.09
CA ALA A 138 1.96 -15.55 14.85
C ALA A 138 0.96 -16.33 13.97
N ALA A 139 1.11 -16.30 12.65
CA ALA A 139 0.15 -16.96 11.75
C ALA A 139 0.34 -18.49 11.79
N ALA A 140 -0.76 -19.21 12.00
CA ALA A 140 -0.83 -20.64 11.72
C ALA A 140 -0.62 -20.91 10.22
N ARG A 141 -0.48 -22.19 9.84
CA ARG A 141 -0.50 -22.54 8.41
C ARG A 141 -1.81 -22.07 7.79
N PRO A 142 -1.77 -21.48 6.57
CA PRO A 142 -2.99 -20.99 5.91
C PRO A 142 -3.97 -22.13 5.66
N SER A 143 -5.25 -21.83 5.87
CA SER A 143 -6.33 -22.72 5.46
C SER A 143 -6.47 -22.72 3.93
N ALA A 144 -7.12 -23.74 3.36
CA ALA A 144 -7.39 -23.80 1.93
C ALA A 144 -8.20 -22.59 1.43
N ALA A 145 -9.10 -22.05 2.26
CA ALA A 145 -9.89 -20.86 1.94
C ALA A 145 -9.02 -19.58 1.90
N GLU A 146 -8.07 -19.43 2.82
CA GLU A 146 -7.13 -18.30 2.83
C GLU A 146 -6.19 -18.34 1.62
N GLU A 147 -5.70 -19.53 1.28
CA GLU A 147 -4.88 -19.74 0.08
C GLU A 147 -5.66 -19.42 -1.20
N LEU A 148 -6.91 -19.88 -1.30
CA LEU A 148 -7.78 -19.58 -2.44
C LEU A 148 -8.06 -18.08 -2.55
N LEU A 149 -8.39 -17.42 -1.44
CA LEU A 149 -8.63 -15.97 -1.39
C LEU A 149 -7.37 -15.20 -1.84
N PHE A 150 -6.21 -15.60 -1.37
CA PHE A 150 -4.95 -14.94 -1.75
C PHE A 150 -4.68 -15.05 -3.25
N ARG A 151 -4.86 -16.24 -3.83
CA ARG A 151 -4.74 -16.45 -5.29
C ARG A 151 -5.79 -15.66 -6.07
N ALA A 152 -7.04 -15.63 -5.59
CA ALA A 152 -8.13 -14.90 -6.23
C ALA A 152 -7.85 -13.38 -6.25
N LEU A 153 -7.33 -12.81 -5.16
CA LEU A 153 -6.92 -11.40 -5.11
C LEU A 153 -5.83 -11.09 -6.14
N GLY A 154 -4.79 -11.94 -6.23
CA GLY A 154 -3.74 -11.76 -7.23
C GLY A 154 -4.26 -11.88 -8.66
N ALA A 155 -5.09 -12.89 -8.95
CA ALA A 155 -5.70 -13.06 -10.26
C ALA A 155 -6.63 -11.90 -10.63
N ALA A 156 -7.43 -11.40 -9.66
CA ALA A 156 -8.29 -10.24 -9.86
C ALA A 156 -7.51 -8.96 -10.14
N THR A 157 -6.39 -8.72 -9.45
CA THR A 157 -5.48 -7.61 -9.73
C THR A 157 -5.01 -7.64 -11.19
N VAL A 158 -4.49 -8.77 -11.65
CA VAL A 158 -4.04 -8.91 -13.05
C VAL A 158 -5.20 -8.74 -14.04
N ALA A 159 -6.37 -9.31 -13.73
CA ALA A 159 -7.54 -9.23 -14.60
C ALA A 159 -8.07 -7.80 -14.74
N VAL A 160 -8.15 -7.04 -13.63
CA VAL A 160 -8.59 -5.63 -13.65
C VAL A 160 -7.61 -4.77 -14.42
N TYR A 161 -6.30 -4.96 -14.20
CA TYR A 161 -5.26 -4.27 -14.96
C TYR A 161 -5.35 -4.56 -16.47
N ALA A 162 -5.50 -5.84 -16.84
CA ALA A 162 -5.66 -6.23 -18.23
C ALA A 162 -6.94 -5.63 -18.85
N ALA A 163 -8.07 -5.71 -18.15
CA ALA A 163 -9.33 -5.12 -18.58
C ALA A 163 -9.21 -3.60 -18.82
N TYR A 164 -8.53 -2.90 -17.89
CA TYR A 164 -8.22 -1.48 -18.07
C TYR A 164 -7.38 -1.22 -19.31
N SER A 165 -6.37 -2.04 -19.54
CA SER A 165 -5.44 -1.90 -20.66
C SER A 165 -6.12 -2.04 -22.05
N PHE A 166 -7.25 -2.76 -22.11
CA PHE A 166 -8.09 -2.90 -23.31
C PHE A 166 -9.27 -1.92 -23.33
N SER A 167 -9.53 -1.20 -22.23
CA SER A 167 -10.69 -0.32 -22.14
C SER A 167 -10.54 0.92 -23.00
N ARG A 168 -11.67 1.44 -23.50
CA ARG A 168 -11.70 2.73 -24.20
C ARG A 168 -11.10 3.85 -23.35
N VAL A 169 -11.36 3.84 -22.05
CA VAL A 169 -10.81 4.82 -21.10
C VAL A 169 -9.29 4.81 -21.08
N GLY A 170 -8.67 3.60 -21.07
CA GLY A 170 -7.22 3.46 -21.12
C GLY A 170 -6.64 3.95 -22.46
N VAL A 171 -7.27 3.54 -23.58
CA VAL A 171 -6.84 3.93 -24.93
C VAL A 171 -6.95 5.44 -25.13
N GLU A 172 -8.07 6.06 -24.78
CA GLU A 172 -8.29 7.50 -24.92
C GLU A 172 -7.35 8.33 -24.04
N LYS A 173 -7.13 7.86 -22.78
CA LYS A 173 -6.27 8.56 -21.83
C LYS A 173 -4.81 8.61 -22.26
N TYR A 174 -4.29 7.52 -22.83
CA TYR A 174 -2.87 7.39 -23.16
C TYR A 174 -2.57 7.47 -24.67
N GLY A 175 -3.60 7.55 -25.52
CA GLY A 175 -3.44 7.67 -26.96
C GLY A 175 -2.85 6.42 -27.63
N THR A 176 -2.90 5.25 -26.98
CA THR A 176 -2.35 3.99 -27.47
C THR A 176 -3.26 2.80 -27.17
N SER A 177 -3.43 1.92 -28.15
CA SER A 177 -4.11 0.64 -28.00
C SER A 177 -3.19 -0.48 -27.51
N PHE A 178 -1.89 -0.22 -27.33
CA PHE A 178 -0.88 -1.22 -26.98
C PHE A 178 -0.57 -1.29 -25.47
N LEU A 179 -1.38 -0.65 -24.62
CA LEU A 179 -1.17 -0.64 -23.18
C LEU A 179 -1.14 -2.07 -22.58
N TRP A 180 -1.86 -3.01 -23.18
CA TRP A 180 -1.89 -4.42 -22.76
C TRP A 180 -0.51 -5.11 -22.79
N VAL A 181 0.43 -4.61 -23.57
CA VAL A 181 1.83 -5.13 -23.61
C VAL A 181 2.51 -5.01 -22.24
N THR A 182 2.02 -4.13 -21.39
CA THR A 182 2.51 -3.97 -20.02
C THR A 182 1.93 -4.98 -19.02
N ALA A 183 0.80 -5.63 -19.34
CA ALA A 183 0.12 -6.57 -18.45
C ALA A 183 0.97 -7.80 -18.05
N PRO A 184 1.81 -8.39 -18.91
CA PRO A 184 2.70 -9.49 -18.52
C PRO A 184 3.66 -9.15 -17.38
N PHE A 185 4.13 -7.89 -17.30
CA PHE A 185 5.03 -7.46 -16.22
C PHE A 185 4.28 -7.38 -14.88
N VAL A 186 3.02 -6.92 -14.90
CA VAL A 186 2.15 -6.93 -13.71
C VAL A 186 1.88 -8.36 -13.27
N ALA A 187 1.55 -9.25 -14.20
CA ALA A 187 1.31 -10.66 -13.92
C ALA A 187 2.56 -11.33 -13.34
N LEU A 188 3.75 -11.04 -13.88
CA LEU A 188 5.02 -11.54 -13.38
C LEU A 188 5.30 -11.07 -11.94
N ALA A 189 5.09 -9.78 -11.66
CA ALA A 189 5.30 -9.20 -10.33
C ALA A 189 4.34 -9.83 -9.29
N VAL A 190 3.06 -9.95 -9.64
CA VAL A 190 2.02 -10.57 -8.80
C VAL A 190 2.35 -12.04 -8.54
N TRP A 191 2.68 -12.80 -9.59
CA TRP A 191 3.06 -14.20 -9.45
C TRP A 191 4.33 -14.37 -8.61
N ARG A 192 5.35 -13.53 -8.85
CA ARG A 192 6.59 -13.57 -8.06
C ARG A 192 6.35 -13.27 -6.59
N TYR A 193 5.48 -12.27 -6.30
CA TYR A 193 5.11 -11.98 -4.93
C TYR A 193 4.38 -13.16 -4.26
N TYR A 194 3.51 -13.88 -4.98
CA TYR A 194 2.90 -15.11 -4.47
C TYR A 194 3.95 -16.13 -4.03
N LEU A 195 4.97 -16.38 -4.86
CA LEU A 195 6.05 -17.29 -4.52
C LEU A 195 6.90 -16.79 -3.35
N LEU A 196 7.19 -15.49 -3.34
CA LEU A 196 7.96 -14.84 -2.29
C LEU A 196 7.26 -14.96 -0.94
N ALA A 197 5.98 -14.61 -0.85
CA ALA A 197 5.20 -14.68 0.37
C ALA A 197 5.20 -16.07 0.99
N ARG A 198 5.13 -17.13 0.17
CA ARG A 198 5.14 -18.53 0.62
C ARG A 198 6.51 -19.04 1.07
N ARG A 199 7.60 -18.43 0.59
CA ARG A 199 8.98 -18.90 0.82
C ARG A 199 9.75 -18.05 1.82
N THR A 200 9.28 -16.83 2.09
CA THR A 200 10.02 -15.88 2.94
C THR A 200 10.06 -16.36 4.36
N ASP A 201 11.27 -16.32 4.92
CA ASP A 201 11.47 -16.51 6.34
C ASP A 201 10.75 -15.40 7.12
N ARG A 202 9.96 -15.78 8.11
CA ARG A 202 9.14 -14.89 8.94
C ARG A 202 9.95 -13.85 9.73
N THR A 203 11.27 -13.97 9.72
CA THR A 203 12.21 -13.04 10.37
C THR A 203 12.54 -11.80 9.53
N ARG A 204 12.27 -11.81 8.21
CA ARG A 204 12.54 -10.66 7.34
C ARG A 204 11.39 -9.67 7.33
N GLU A 205 11.73 -8.38 7.32
CA GLU A 205 10.73 -7.34 7.08
C GLU A 205 10.10 -7.49 5.68
N HIS A 206 8.78 -7.53 5.64
CA HIS A 206 7.98 -7.75 4.44
C HIS A 206 8.35 -6.81 3.28
N LEU A 207 8.47 -5.51 3.57
CA LEU A 207 8.80 -4.51 2.55
C LEU A 207 10.21 -4.73 2.01
N GLN A 208 11.17 -5.03 2.87
CA GLN A 208 12.55 -5.31 2.48
C GLN A 208 12.62 -6.55 1.59
N ALA A 209 11.83 -7.60 1.89
CA ALA A 209 11.79 -8.81 1.05
C ALA A 209 11.29 -8.49 -0.38
N ILE A 210 10.26 -7.65 -0.53
CA ILE A 210 9.75 -7.22 -1.84
C ILE A 210 10.77 -6.37 -2.58
N LEU A 211 11.35 -5.36 -1.93
CA LEU A 211 12.29 -4.42 -2.56
C LEU A 211 13.65 -5.04 -2.88
N SER A 212 14.00 -6.15 -2.24
CA SER A 212 15.24 -6.88 -2.51
C SER A 212 15.04 -8.04 -3.51
N ASP A 213 13.82 -8.32 -3.95
CA ASP A 213 13.59 -9.37 -4.93
C ASP A 213 13.88 -8.88 -6.34
N PRO A 214 14.92 -9.42 -7.02
CA PRO A 214 15.35 -8.89 -8.31
C PRO A 214 14.30 -9.08 -9.41
N VAL A 215 13.44 -10.10 -9.30
CA VAL A 215 12.40 -10.35 -10.32
C VAL A 215 11.27 -9.33 -10.20
N ILE A 216 10.82 -9.03 -8.97
CA ILE A 216 9.79 -7.99 -8.76
C ILE A 216 10.33 -6.63 -9.21
N VAL A 217 11.55 -6.27 -8.78
CA VAL A 217 12.17 -4.99 -9.11
C VAL A 217 12.36 -4.87 -10.63
N SER A 218 12.89 -5.90 -11.29
CA SER A 218 13.07 -5.91 -12.75
C SER A 218 11.72 -5.81 -13.49
N ALA A 219 10.69 -6.51 -13.03
CA ALA A 219 9.35 -6.44 -13.63
C ALA A 219 8.75 -5.03 -13.53
N VAL A 220 8.91 -4.35 -12.39
CA VAL A 220 8.45 -2.97 -12.20
C VAL A 220 9.21 -1.99 -13.09
N PHE A 221 10.54 -2.10 -13.18
CA PHE A 221 11.33 -1.23 -14.06
C PHE A 221 11.03 -1.49 -15.54
N ALA A 222 10.88 -2.73 -15.95
CA ALA A 222 10.48 -3.08 -17.32
C ALA A 222 9.08 -2.54 -17.65
N TRP A 223 8.14 -2.67 -16.71
CA TRP A 223 6.82 -2.08 -16.85
C TRP A 223 6.89 -0.56 -17.05
N LEU A 224 7.66 0.14 -16.20
CA LEU A 224 7.84 1.60 -16.30
C LEU A 224 8.46 1.99 -17.64
N ALA A 225 9.49 1.29 -18.08
CA ALA A 225 10.20 1.57 -19.34
C ALA A 225 9.27 1.38 -20.55
N VAL A 226 8.54 0.25 -20.62
CA VAL A 226 7.59 -0.02 -21.71
C VAL A 226 6.42 0.97 -21.67
N PHE A 227 5.88 1.27 -20.50
CA PHE A 227 4.81 2.25 -20.33
C PHE A 227 5.24 3.64 -20.81
N ALA A 228 6.43 4.09 -20.40
CA ALA A 228 6.99 5.36 -20.86
C ALA A 228 7.23 5.38 -22.38
N ALA A 229 7.77 4.30 -22.95
CA ALA A 229 7.99 4.18 -24.38
C ALA A 229 6.68 4.23 -25.19
N LEU A 230 5.61 3.61 -24.70
CA LEU A 230 4.29 3.64 -25.35
C LEU A 230 3.65 5.03 -25.34
N ILE A 231 3.87 5.81 -24.29
CA ILE A 231 3.25 7.14 -24.14
C ILE A 231 4.08 8.22 -24.82
N TYR A 232 5.39 8.24 -24.58
CA TYR A 232 6.28 9.32 -25.02
C TYR A 232 6.97 9.03 -26.35
N GLY A 233 7.16 7.74 -26.72
CA GLY A 233 7.81 7.35 -27.97
C GLY A 233 7.20 7.99 -29.22
N PRO A 234 5.88 7.96 -29.41
CA PRO A 234 5.25 8.60 -30.57
C PRO A 234 5.42 10.13 -30.64
N GLN A 235 5.61 10.78 -29.47
CA GLN A 235 5.84 12.23 -29.39
C GLN A 235 7.28 12.59 -29.79
N LEU A 236 8.24 11.77 -29.37
CA LEU A 236 9.66 11.97 -29.72
C LEU A 236 9.90 11.80 -31.23
N VAL A 237 9.22 10.85 -31.87
CA VAL A 237 9.37 10.62 -33.33
C VAL A 237 8.75 11.75 -34.18
N LYS A 238 7.76 12.49 -33.66
CA LYS A 238 7.15 13.64 -34.36
C LYS A 238 8.00 14.91 -34.34
N HIS A 239 9.02 14.97 -33.49
CA HIS A 239 9.93 16.11 -33.34
C HIS A 239 11.31 15.88 -33.98
N ILE A 240 11.53 14.72 -34.63
CA ILE A 240 12.68 14.37 -35.45
C ILE A 240 12.24 14.44 -36.93
#